data_afee0b4cfc5fc9dcf324b27e882bb4bc
#
_entry.id   afee0b4cfc5fc9dcf324b27e882bb4bc
#
_cell.length_a   1.000
_cell.length_b   1.000
_cell.length_c   1.000
_cell.angle_alpha   90.00
_cell.angle_beta   90.00
_cell.angle_gamma   90.00
#
_symmetry.space_group_name_H-M   'P 1'
#
loop_
_entity.id
_entity.type
_entity.pdbx_description
1 polymer ?
#
loop_
_entity_poly.entity_id
_entity_poly.type
_entity_poly.pdbx_seq_one_letter_code
_entity_poly.pdbx_strand_id
1 'polypeptide(L)'
;MKEQYNKTILSNGIRVITERLDHVRSISLGIAILVGTKHESPYENGISHFLEHILFKGTKKRTAKQIAQEIEGVGGEVNAYTSKEFTYFYARLPSHHLHEIWDVLADILINEHFNPTAIELEKRVVGEEIKSFLDSPSDQTFFGLDQLLYPGHPLSRPILGEWKVVSRLKGKQLVEFKRKYYTADRIIVAAAGAVEHNELVDLVDRYFNKLTPGIDIQLPELPPYKPRIFTKKQRDISQVHVAIGNRTFPYASDERHPLVLGNAILGGTMSSRLFQRLRESEALVYTVSSYLEFYCETGSLEIYFATTPRNVVKSLNSIREEMLHLHDNLQEDELQRIKNYVTGGLIISSESTVHRMRKLMRDEIYEGKYVPLDEVIAKFKSIKMDDVLATLDKYLQPDQFSISA
;
A
#
# COMPACT_ATOMS: atom_id res chain seq x y z
N MET A 1 -23.74 12.03 -7.94
CA MET A 1 -22.99 13.16 -8.54
C MET A 1 -22.36 12.65 -9.82
N LYS A 2 -22.33 13.46 -10.90
CA LYS A 2 -21.68 13.03 -12.15
C LYS A 2 -20.17 13.16 -11.94
N GLU A 3 -19.44 12.04 -11.96
CA GLU A 3 -17.99 12.02 -11.84
C GLU A 3 -17.37 12.62 -13.11
N GLN A 4 -16.53 13.65 -12.95
CA GLN A 4 -15.84 14.30 -14.07
C GLN A 4 -14.40 13.80 -14.15
N TYR A 5 -14.24 12.58 -14.65
CA TYR A 5 -12.95 11.94 -14.84
C TYR A 5 -12.33 12.37 -16.19
N ASN A 6 -11.03 12.70 -16.16
CA ASN A 6 -10.23 12.93 -17.35
C ASN A 6 -8.86 12.25 -17.23
N LYS A 7 -8.33 11.79 -18.36
CA LYS A 7 -7.00 11.21 -18.48
C LYS A 7 -6.29 11.73 -19.72
N THR A 8 -5.05 12.17 -19.54
CA THR A 8 -4.12 12.51 -20.63
C THR A 8 -2.82 11.74 -20.45
N ILE A 9 -2.29 11.22 -21.54
CA ILE A 9 -0.95 10.64 -21.60
C ILE A 9 -0.09 11.63 -22.38
N LEU A 10 0.94 12.18 -21.73
CA LEU A 10 1.88 13.10 -22.36
C LEU A 10 2.74 12.38 -23.38
N SER A 11 3.37 13.14 -24.28
CA SER A 11 4.22 12.61 -25.36
C SER A 11 5.40 11.77 -24.85
N ASN A 12 5.84 12.01 -23.62
CA ASN A 12 6.90 11.24 -22.96
C ASN A 12 6.40 10.03 -22.14
N GLY A 13 5.07 9.81 -22.08
CA GLY A 13 4.46 8.66 -21.40
C GLY A 13 3.94 8.92 -19.99
N ILE A 14 4.13 10.13 -19.43
CA ILE A 14 3.54 10.48 -18.11
C ILE A 14 2.00 10.46 -18.24
N ARG A 15 1.35 9.85 -17.26
CA ARG A 15 -0.11 9.78 -17.18
C ARG A 15 -0.62 10.82 -16.19
N VAL A 16 -1.51 11.70 -16.65
CA VAL A 16 -2.18 12.70 -15.83
C VAL A 16 -3.65 12.37 -15.73
N ILE A 17 -4.16 12.25 -14.52
CA ILE A 17 -5.52 11.78 -14.24
C ILE A 17 -6.19 12.73 -13.26
N THR A 18 -7.40 13.17 -13.54
CA THR A 18 -8.13 14.06 -12.65
C THR A 18 -9.57 13.61 -12.43
N GLU A 19 -10.08 13.91 -11.25
CA GLU A 19 -11.49 13.86 -10.92
C GLU A 19 -11.91 15.20 -10.32
N ARG A 20 -12.68 15.98 -11.09
CA ARG A 20 -13.16 17.30 -10.66
C ARG A 20 -14.37 17.16 -9.75
N LEU A 21 -14.35 17.92 -8.65
CA LEU A 21 -15.41 18.00 -7.64
C LEU A 21 -15.77 19.46 -7.42
N ASP A 22 -16.91 19.90 -7.95
CA ASP A 22 -17.33 21.32 -7.93
C ASP A 22 -17.77 21.84 -6.54
N HIS A 23 -18.03 20.93 -5.59
CA HIS A 23 -18.52 21.28 -4.25
C HIS A 23 -17.43 21.44 -3.19
N VAL A 24 -16.16 21.21 -3.54
CA VAL A 24 -15.01 21.39 -2.63
C VAL A 24 -14.13 22.56 -3.08
N ARG A 25 -13.32 23.09 -2.16
CA ARG A 25 -12.36 24.18 -2.43
C ARG A 25 -10.91 23.72 -2.30
N SER A 26 -10.69 22.43 -2.11
CA SER A 26 -9.36 21.84 -1.98
C SER A 26 -9.07 20.88 -3.13
N ILE A 27 -7.78 20.63 -3.34
CA ILE A 27 -7.25 19.60 -4.23
C ILE A 27 -6.44 18.63 -3.38
N SER A 28 -6.60 17.35 -3.63
CA SER A 28 -5.62 16.33 -3.29
C SER A 28 -4.86 15.95 -4.56
N LEU A 29 -3.57 16.21 -4.53
CA LEU A 29 -2.64 15.97 -5.62
C LEU A 29 -1.71 14.84 -5.23
N GLY A 30 -1.48 13.87 -6.11
CA GLY A 30 -0.58 12.76 -5.87
C GLY A 30 0.29 12.47 -7.07
N ILE A 31 1.51 12.04 -6.81
CA ILE A 31 2.50 11.61 -7.81
C ILE A 31 2.99 10.23 -7.40
N ALA A 32 2.64 9.21 -8.18
CA ALA A 32 3.16 7.87 -8.00
C ALA A 32 4.32 7.62 -8.96
N ILE A 33 5.41 7.12 -8.43
CA ILE A 33 6.51 6.55 -9.20
C ILE A 33 6.35 5.03 -9.11
N LEU A 34 6.18 4.35 -10.23
CA LEU A 34 5.96 2.90 -10.29
C LEU A 34 7.27 2.15 -10.02
N VAL A 35 7.83 2.45 -8.86
CA VAL A 35 9.02 1.80 -8.31
C VAL A 35 8.90 1.75 -6.79
N GLY A 36 9.09 0.57 -6.24
CA GLY A 36 9.12 0.31 -4.81
C GLY A 36 10.16 -0.77 -4.50
N THR A 37 10.12 -1.33 -3.32
CA THR A 37 11.19 -2.24 -2.85
C THR A 37 11.30 -3.53 -3.66
N LYS A 38 10.27 -3.97 -4.38
CA LYS A 38 10.36 -5.14 -5.26
C LYS A 38 11.29 -4.93 -6.47
N HIS A 39 11.55 -3.66 -6.83
CA HIS A 39 12.43 -3.30 -7.96
C HIS A 39 13.90 -3.14 -7.56
N GLU A 40 14.19 -3.17 -6.27
CA GLU A 40 15.55 -3.03 -5.74
C GLU A 40 16.34 -4.32 -5.91
N SER A 41 17.62 -4.20 -6.21
CA SER A 41 18.54 -5.34 -6.05
C SER A 41 18.80 -5.62 -4.56
N PRO A 42 19.32 -6.80 -4.17
CA PRO A 42 19.70 -7.08 -2.79
C PRO A 42 20.70 -6.06 -2.19
N TYR A 43 21.50 -5.42 -3.05
CA TYR A 43 22.52 -4.43 -2.65
C TYR A 43 21.97 -3.00 -2.57
N GLU A 44 20.72 -2.79 -2.98
CA GLU A 44 20.00 -1.52 -2.97
C GLU A 44 18.81 -1.53 -2.01
N ASN A 45 18.58 -2.64 -1.29
CA ASN A 45 17.36 -2.78 -0.46
C ASN A 45 17.25 -1.67 0.58
N GLY A 46 16.14 -0.92 0.50
CA GLY A 46 15.83 0.26 1.29
C GLY A 46 16.15 1.58 0.58
N ILE A 47 16.69 1.57 -0.64
CA ILE A 47 17.01 2.81 -1.36
C ILE A 47 15.77 3.60 -1.77
N SER A 48 14.64 2.94 -2.10
CA SER A 48 13.38 3.61 -2.43
C SER A 48 12.85 4.39 -1.24
N HIS A 49 12.83 3.76 -0.06
CA HIS A 49 12.44 4.40 1.18
C HIS A 49 13.40 5.52 1.58
N PHE A 50 14.69 5.30 1.46
CA PHE A 50 15.69 6.32 1.73
C PHE A 50 15.57 7.52 0.78
N LEU A 51 15.24 7.29 -0.51
CA LEU A 51 14.97 8.36 -1.47
C LEU A 51 13.73 9.16 -1.09
N GLU A 52 12.68 8.52 -0.64
CA GLU A 52 11.50 9.20 -0.13
C GLU A 52 11.89 10.21 0.96
N HIS A 53 12.66 9.81 1.96
CA HIS A 53 13.13 10.66 3.05
C HIS A 53 14.01 11.81 2.56
N ILE A 54 15.04 11.49 1.78
CA ILE A 54 16.07 12.47 1.42
C ILE A 54 15.58 13.54 0.44
N LEU A 55 14.55 13.25 -0.35
CA LEU A 55 13.96 14.20 -1.28
C LEU A 55 13.38 15.44 -0.58
N PHE A 56 12.88 15.31 0.65
CA PHE A 56 12.37 16.43 1.46
C PHE A 56 13.46 17.18 2.24
N LYS A 57 14.72 16.77 2.17
CA LYS A 57 15.83 17.40 2.94
C LYS A 57 16.52 18.54 2.22
N GLY A 58 15.92 18.99 1.13
CA GLY A 58 16.34 20.16 0.35
C GLY A 58 16.71 19.84 -1.08
N THR A 59 16.66 20.87 -1.89
CA THR A 59 17.00 20.88 -3.31
C THR A 59 18.10 21.93 -3.58
N LYS A 60 18.43 22.16 -4.85
CA LYS A 60 19.27 23.29 -5.23
C LYS A 60 18.61 24.66 -4.99
N LYS A 61 17.26 24.69 -5.01
CA LYS A 61 16.48 25.93 -4.88
C LYS A 61 16.02 26.17 -3.44
N ARG A 62 15.75 25.09 -2.68
CA ARG A 62 15.06 25.15 -1.37
C ARG A 62 15.77 24.35 -0.31
N THR A 63 15.88 24.91 0.88
CA THR A 63 16.24 24.15 2.08
C THR A 63 15.01 23.32 2.55
N ALA A 64 15.23 22.29 3.37
CA ALA A 64 14.15 21.51 3.98
C ALA A 64 13.14 22.40 4.75
N LYS A 65 13.64 23.44 5.44
CA LYS A 65 12.78 24.40 6.15
C LYS A 65 11.91 25.21 5.17
N GLN A 66 12.45 25.65 4.05
CA GLN A 66 11.69 26.38 3.04
C GLN A 66 10.62 25.50 2.39
N ILE A 67 10.92 24.24 2.08
CA ILE A 67 9.94 23.26 1.58
C ILE A 67 8.77 23.18 2.55
N ALA A 68 9.03 22.96 3.84
CA ALA A 68 7.97 22.90 4.86
C ALA A 68 7.17 24.22 4.95
N GLN A 69 7.88 25.37 5.00
CA GLN A 69 7.25 26.69 5.12
C GLN A 69 6.38 27.06 3.92
N GLU A 70 6.79 26.72 2.69
CA GLU A 70 6.01 26.99 1.47
C GLU A 70 4.71 26.16 1.46
N ILE A 71 4.76 24.91 1.92
CA ILE A 71 3.59 24.03 1.97
C ILE A 71 2.65 24.42 3.13
N GLU A 72 3.19 24.54 4.33
CA GLU A 72 2.41 24.88 5.52
C GLU A 72 1.85 26.31 5.45
N GLY A 73 2.61 27.23 4.84
CA GLY A 73 2.23 28.64 4.70
C GLY A 73 0.95 28.87 3.91
N VAL A 74 0.58 27.95 3.02
CA VAL A 74 -0.70 27.98 2.29
C VAL A 74 -1.79 27.12 2.93
N GLY A 75 -1.53 26.56 4.12
CA GLY A 75 -2.43 25.61 4.77
C GLY A 75 -2.43 24.23 4.08
N GLY A 76 -1.37 23.91 3.34
CA GLY A 76 -1.18 22.64 2.69
C GLY A 76 -0.60 21.58 3.61
N GLU A 77 -0.83 20.34 3.27
CA GLU A 77 -0.22 19.16 3.91
C GLU A 77 0.48 18.34 2.83
N VAL A 78 1.69 17.85 3.12
CA VAL A 78 2.42 16.95 2.23
C VAL A 78 2.80 15.70 3.01
N ASN A 79 2.78 14.57 2.31
CA ASN A 79 3.28 13.31 2.86
C ASN A 79 3.75 12.41 1.71
N ALA A 80 4.50 11.36 2.05
CA ALA A 80 4.92 10.35 1.11
C ALA A 80 4.90 8.97 1.77
N TYR A 81 4.92 7.91 1.00
CA TYR A 81 5.19 6.57 1.47
C TYR A 81 5.74 5.67 0.37
N THR A 82 6.54 4.72 0.77
CA THR A 82 7.08 3.67 -0.10
C THR A 82 6.37 2.36 0.15
N SER A 83 5.94 1.70 -0.92
CA SER A 83 5.39 0.34 -0.88
C SER A 83 6.33 -0.67 -1.54
N LYS A 84 5.88 -1.89 -1.68
CA LYS A 84 6.60 -2.91 -2.46
C LYS A 84 6.67 -2.55 -3.95
N GLU A 85 5.65 -1.89 -4.49
CA GLU A 85 5.45 -1.68 -5.92
C GLU A 85 5.67 -0.25 -6.41
N PHE A 86 5.43 0.74 -5.56
CA PHE A 86 5.52 2.16 -5.92
C PHE A 86 5.93 3.04 -4.75
N THR A 87 6.49 4.21 -5.06
CA THR A 87 6.72 5.31 -4.12
C THR A 87 5.76 6.44 -4.45
N TYR A 88 5.13 6.99 -3.43
CA TYR A 88 3.99 7.88 -3.57
C TYR A 88 4.20 9.17 -2.79
N PHE A 89 4.07 10.29 -3.50
CA PHE A 89 4.15 11.64 -2.94
C PHE A 89 2.79 12.29 -3.11
N TYR A 90 2.25 12.90 -2.08
CA TYR A 90 0.96 13.57 -2.20
C TYR A 90 0.86 14.81 -1.32
N ALA A 91 0.05 15.77 -1.78
CA ALA A 91 -0.28 16.97 -1.06
C ALA A 91 -1.80 17.18 -1.05
N ARG A 92 -2.29 17.81 0.01
CA ARG A 92 -3.64 18.36 0.10
C ARG A 92 -3.54 19.84 0.34
N LEU A 93 -4.24 20.64 -0.45
CA LEU A 93 -4.09 22.10 -0.45
C LEU A 93 -5.37 22.81 -0.90
N PRO A 94 -5.54 24.11 -0.55
CA PRO A 94 -6.55 24.96 -1.20
C PRO A 94 -6.29 25.07 -2.69
N SER A 95 -7.34 24.99 -3.52
CA SER A 95 -7.18 24.85 -4.99
C SER A 95 -6.41 25.99 -5.65
N HIS A 96 -6.53 27.22 -5.15
CA HIS A 96 -5.88 28.41 -5.70
C HIS A 96 -4.36 28.44 -5.48
N HIS A 97 -3.79 27.52 -4.70
CA HIS A 97 -2.34 27.36 -4.48
C HIS A 97 -1.73 26.19 -5.28
N LEU A 98 -2.46 25.64 -6.27
CA LEU A 98 -1.98 24.50 -7.06
C LEU A 98 -0.61 24.77 -7.70
N HIS A 99 -0.41 25.92 -8.31
CA HIS A 99 0.84 26.27 -9.01
C HIS A 99 2.04 26.33 -8.06
N GLU A 100 1.85 26.95 -6.90
CA GLU A 100 2.90 27.11 -5.88
C GLU A 100 3.36 25.76 -5.34
N ILE A 101 2.40 24.93 -4.95
CA ILE A 101 2.71 23.61 -4.37
C ILE A 101 3.21 22.63 -5.44
N TRP A 102 2.71 22.75 -6.69
CA TRP A 102 3.26 21.97 -7.79
C TRP A 102 4.73 22.30 -8.04
N ASP A 103 5.15 23.59 -8.00
CA ASP A 103 6.56 23.97 -8.16
C ASP A 103 7.45 23.36 -7.06
N VAL A 104 6.95 23.29 -5.82
CA VAL A 104 7.66 22.63 -4.72
C VAL A 104 7.79 21.12 -4.96
N LEU A 105 6.69 20.43 -5.28
CA LEU A 105 6.71 18.98 -5.49
C LEU A 105 7.54 18.59 -6.72
N ALA A 106 7.42 19.34 -7.81
CA ALA A 106 8.22 19.11 -9.00
C ALA A 106 9.71 19.34 -8.74
N ASP A 107 10.08 20.42 -8.03
CA ASP A 107 11.47 20.70 -7.64
C ASP A 107 12.06 19.56 -6.79
N ILE A 108 11.31 19.04 -5.82
CA ILE A 108 11.71 17.87 -5.00
C ILE A 108 11.96 16.66 -5.91
N LEU A 109 11.02 16.36 -6.81
CA LEU A 109 11.06 15.14 -7.62
C LEU A 109 12.11 15.18 -8.73
N ILE A 110 12.37 16.33 -9.36
CA ILE A 110 13.41 16.43 -10.40
C ILE A 110 14.82 16.63 -9.83
N ASN A 111 14.95 17.00 -8.56
CA ASN A 111 16.22 17.26 -7.93
C ASN A 111 17.12 16.01 -7.92
N GLU A 112 18.37 16.20 -8.32
CA GLU A 112 19.44 15.19 -8.27
C GLU A 112 20.60 15.59 -7.34
N HIS A 113 20.41 16.66 -6.59
CA HIS A 113 21.43 17.14 -5.65
C HIS A 113 21.08 16.71 -4.23
N PHE A 114 21.80 15.74 -3.71
CA PHE A 114 21.66 15.27 -2.34
C PHE A 114 22.84 15.75 -1.51
N ASN A 115 22.56 16.58 -0.49
CA ASN A 115 23.58 17.10 0.40
C ASN A 115 24.20 15.93 1.22
N PRO A 116 25.54 15.74 1.20
CA PRO A 116 26.18 14.66 1.94
C PRO A 116 25.89 14.69 3.45
N THR A 117 25.82 15.87 4.05
CA THR A 117 25.49 16.02 5.48
C THR A 117 24.05 15.58 5.75
N ALA A 118 23.10 15.93 4.86
CA ALA A 118 21.72 15.49 4.97
C ALA A 118 21.61 13.96 4.83
N ILE A 119 22.38 13.34 3.93
CA ILE A 119 22.43 11.88 3.78
C ILE A 119 22.86 11.21 5.09
N GLU A 120 23.94 11.71 5.73
CA GLU A 120 24.44 11.11 6.98
C GLU A 120 23.46 11.33 8.16
N LEU A 121 22.75 12.45 8.19
CA LEU A 121 21.69 12.68 9.19
C LEU A 121 20.51 11.75 8.95
N GLU A 122 20.08 11.60 7.70
CA GLU A 122 18.90 10.78 7.36
C GLU A 122 19.16 9.29 7.55
N LYS A 123 20.40 8.81 7.34
CA LYS A 123 20.78 7.45 7.73
C LYS A 123 20.52 7.17 9.21
N ARG A 124 20.75 8.16 10.09
CA ARG A 124 20.46 7.99 11.53
C ARG A 124 18.97 7.86 11.77
N VAL A 125 18.16 8.70 11.11
CA VAL A 125 16.69 8.65 11.22
C VAL A 125 16.17 7.30 10.76
N VAL A 126 16.50 6.89 9.54
CA VAL A 126 16.07 5.58 8.98
C VAL A 126 16.65 4.42 9.82
N GLY A 127 17.87 4.61 10.39
CA GLY A 127 18.45 3.63 11.30
C GLY A 127 17.62 3.43 12.59
N GLU A 128 17.05 4.49 13.15
CA GLU A 128 16.13 4.38 14.29
C GLU A 128 14.80 3.75 13.90
N GLU A 129 14.28 4.03 12.70
CA GLU A 129 13.08 3.36 12.19
C GLU A 129 13.31 1.86 11.98
N ILE A 130 14.46 1.46 11.43
CA ILE A 130 14.84 0.06 11.29
C ILE A 130 14.93 -0.61 12.67
N LYS A 131 15.48 0.05 13.69
CA LYS A 131 15.52 -0.49 15.07
C LYS A 131 14.10 -0.66 15.62
N SER A 132 13.25 0.37 15.48
CA SER A 132 11.85 0.31 15.90
C SER A 132 11.11 -0.85 15.24
N PHE A 133 11.32 -1.07 13.94
CA PHE A 133 10.79 -2.21 13.21
C PHE A 133 11.30 -3.56 13.75
N LEU A 134 12.61 -3.64 14.07
CA LEU A 134 13.19 -4.86 14.64
C LEU A 134 12.71 -5.16 16.07
N ASP A 135 12.38 -4.11 16.82
CA ASP A 135 11.86 -4.20 18.19
C ASP A 135 10.34 -4.43 18.24
N SER A 136 9.63 -4.26 17.12
CA SER A 136 8.18 -4.50 17.01
C SER A 136 7.86 -5.97 16.75
N PRO A 137 7.28 -6.71 17.72
CA PRO A 137 6.97 -8.14 17.52
C PRO A 137 5.96 -8.36 16.38
N SER A 138 4.96 -7.49 16.23
CA SER A 138 3.98 -7.58 15.15
C SER A 138 4.63 -7.43 13.78
N ASP A 139 5.48 -6.41 13.60
CA ASP A 139 6.14 -6.16 12.32
C ASP A 139 7.10 -7.29 11.94
N GLN A 140 7.83 -7.82 12.95
CA GLN A 140 8.70 -8.97 12.75
C GLN A 140 7.91 -10.24 12.37
N THR A 141 6.71 -10.38 12.90
CA THR A 141 5.83 -11.52 12.59
C THR A 141 5.31 -11.44 11.14
N PHE A 142 4.85 -10.28 10.70
CA PHE A 142 4.46 -10.05 9.30
C PHE A 142 5.64 -10.18 8.34
N PHE A 143 6.80 -9.63 8.70
CA PHE A 143 8.01 -9.80 7.90
C PHE A 143 8.42 -11.26 7.76
N GLY A 144 8.34 -12.03 8.84
CA GLY A 144 8.55 -13.48 8.82
C GLY A 144 7.55 -14.19 7.88
N LEU A 145 6.30 -13.76 7.88
CA LEU A 145 5.28 -14.28 6.97
C LEU A 145 5.59 -13.95 5.50
N ASP A 146 5.98 -12.72 5.17
CA ASP A 146 6.43 -12.33 3.82
C ASP A 146 7.56 -13.24 3.30
N GLN A 147 8.51 -13.58 4.18
CA GLN A 147 9.62 -14.50 3.87
C GLN A 147 9.14 -15.92 3.52
N LEU A 148 8.06 -16.35 4.14
CA LEU A 148 7.45 -17.67 3.90
C LEU A 148 6.58 -17.66 2.64
N LEU A 149 5.83 -16.58 2.44
CA LEU A 149 4.95 -16.42 1.28
C LEU A 149 5.76 -16.21 -0.01
N TYR A 150 6.85 -15.45 0.03
CA TYR A 150 7.63 -15.06 -1.14
C TYR A 150 9.12 -15.38 -1.01
N PRO A 151 9.51 -16.65 -0.75
CA PRO A 151 10.89 -17.01 -0.40
C PRO A 151 11.87 -16.64 -1.53
N GLY A 152 12.85 -15.77 -1.20
CA GLY A 152 13.85 -15.29 -2.14
C GLY A 152 13.37 -14.29 -3.20
N HIS A 153 12.06 -14.04 -3.27
CA HIS A 153 11.49 -13.02 -4.17
C HIS A 153 11.60 -11.63 -3.56
N PRO A 154 11.73 -10.55 -4.37
CA PRO A 154 11.80 -9.18 -3.86
C PRO A 154 10.62 -8.75 -2.98
N LEU A 155 9.42 -9.29 -3.17
CA LEU A 155 8.26 -9.03 -2.30
C LEU A 155 8.50 -9.42 -0.84
N SER A 156 9.42 -10.34 -0.54
CA SER A 156 9.75 -10.71 0.84
C SER A 156 10.68 -9.72 1.55
N ARG A 157 11.24 -8.71 0.85
CA ARG A 157 12.20 -7.77 1.45
C ARG A 157 11.51 -6.71 2.30
N PRO A 158 12.14 -6.25 3.39
CA PRO A 158 11.58 -5.17 4.20
C PRO A 158 11.60 -3.85 3.42
N ILE A 159 10.55 -3.04 3.57
CA ILE A 159 10.44 -1.72 2.91
C ILE A 159 11.53 -0.76 3.40
N LEU A 160 11.82 -0.77 4.69
CA LEU A 160 12.87 0.05 5.30
C LEU A 160 14.28 -0.36 4.86
N GLY A 161 14.41 -1.53 4.23
CA GLY A 161 15.69 -2.12 3.88
C GLY A 161 16.45 -2.71 5.08
N GLU A 162 17.64 -3.23 4.80
CA GLU A 162 18.55 -3.73 5.83
C GLU A 162 19.60 -2.67 6.20
N TRP A 163 19.81 -2.48 7.50
CA TRP A 163 20.80 -1.49 7.99
C TRP A 163 22.19 -1.61 7.34
N LYS A 164 22.65 -2.84 7.10
CA LYS A 164 23.95 -3.07 6.43
C LYS A 164 24.03 -2.50 5.01
N VAL A 165 22.88 -2.32 4.34
CA VAL A 165 22.77 -1.73 3.00
C VAL A 165 22.57 -0.22 3.14
N VAL A 166 21.54 0.20 3.89
CA VAL A 166 21.17 1.61 4.06
C VAL A 166 22.31 2.45 4.62
N SER A 167 23.06 1.95 5.60
CA SER A 167 24.20 2.65 6.18
C SER A 167 25.33 2.96 5.18
N ARG A 168 25.39 2.25 4.05
CA ARG A 168 26.44 2.40 3.03
C ARG A 168 25.98 3.22 1.82
N LEU A 169 24.73 3.63 1.75
CA LEU A 169 24.19 4.42 0.64
C LEU A 169 24.98 5.74 0.51
N LYS A 170 25.27 6.11 -0.73
CA LYS A 170 25.96 7.36 -1.08
C LYS A 170 25.14 8.14 -2.09
N GLY A 171 25.32 9.45 -2.15
CA GLY A 171 24.60 10.32 -3.08
C GLY A 171 24.66 9.86 -4.54
N LYS A 172 25.80 9.30 -4.99
CA LYS A 172 25.93 8.73 -6.34
C LYS A 172 24.92 7.62 -6.61
N GLN A 173 24.76 6.68 -5.67
CA GLN A 173 23.80 5.57 -5.81
C GLN A 173 22.35 6.08 -5.84
N LEU A 174 22.02 7.09 -5.03
CA LEU A 174 20.70 7.72 -5.01
C LEU A 174 20.39 8.37 -6.38
N VAL A 175 21.35 9.08 -6.97
CA VAL A 175 21.23 9.69 -8.29
C VAL A 175 21.06 8.61 -9.37
N GLU A 176 21.91 7.57 -9.35
CA GLU A 176 21.86 6.46 -10.33
C GLU A 176 20.53 5.71 -10.25
N PHE A 177 20.06 5.38 -9.04
CA PHE A 177 18.76 4.75 -8.83
C PHE A 177 17.60 5.63 -9.32
N LYS A 178 17.63 6.90 -8.96
CA LYS A 178 16.61 7.85 -9.40
C LYS A 178 16.56 7.99 -10.92
N ARG A 179 17.71 8.14 -11.59
CA ARG A 179 17.77 8.21 -13.06
C ARG A 179 17.28 6.94 -13.75
N LYS A 180 17.52 5.79 -13.14
CA LYS A 180 17.08 4.50 -13.67
C LYS A 180 15.57 4.29 -13.55
N TYR A 181 14.97 4.77 -12.46
CA TYR A 181 13.62 4.38 -12.08
C TYR A 181 12.58 5.50 -12.10
N TYR A 182 12.98 6.78 -11.90
CA TYR A 182 12.07 7.92 -11.92
C TYR A 182 11.93 8.46 -13.35
N THR A 183 11.43 7.60 -14.23
CA THR A 183 11.31 7.83 -15.66
C THR A 183 9.87 8.17 -16.04
N ALA A 184 9.67 8.84 -17.18
CA ALA A 184 8.39 9.39 -17.56
C ALA A 184 7.26 8.34 -17.63
N ASP A 185 7.54 7.17 -18.21
CA ASP A 185 6.61 6.05 -18.34
C ASP A 185 6.15 5.44 -17.01
N ARG A 186 6.89 5.71 -15.93
CA ARG A 186 6.59 5.25 -14.57
C ARG A 186 5.95 6.29 -13.67
N ILE A 187 5.68 7.48 -14.19
CA ILE A 187 5.05 8.54 -13.43
C ILE A 187 3.55 8.58 -13.73
N ILE A 188 2.76 8.55 -12.66
CA ILE A 188 1.33 8.86 -12.69
C ILE A 188 1.11 10.07 -11.80
N VAL A 189 0.49 11.11 -12.35
CA VAL A 189 0.01 12.26 -11.59
C VAL A 189 -1.50 12.17 -11.51
N ALA A 190 -2.05 12.15 -10.31
CA ALA A 190 -3.49 12.15 -10.11
C ALA A 190 -3.92 13.29 -9.20
N ALA A 191 -5.07 13.90 -9.49
CA ALA A 191 -5.66 14.90 -8.64
C ALA A 191 -7.17 14.71 -8.53
N ALA A 192 -7.70 14.93 -7.31
CA ALA A 192 -9.14 14.96 -7.06
C ALA A 192 -9.51 16.21 -6.24
N GLY A 193 -10.60 16.84 -6.62
CA GLY A 193 -11.07 18.07 -5.96
C GLY A 193 -11.38 19.19 -6.95
N ALA A 194 -11.22 20.43 -6.53
CA ALA A 194 -11.43 21.62 -7.38
C ALA A 194 -10.23 21.82 -8.32
N VAL A 195 -10.05 20.91 -9.28
CA VAL A 195 -8.94 20.88 -10.23
C VAL A 195 -9.44 20.98 -11.66
N GLU A 196 -8.76 21.80 -12.48
CA GLU A 196 -8.94 21.84 -13.92
C GLU A 196 -7.92 20.91 -14.59
N HIS A 197 -8.43 19.95 -15.39
CA HIS A 197 -7.59 18.91 -15.98
C HIS A 197 -6.46 19.49 -16.85
N ASN A 198 -6.80 20.39 -17.77
CA ASN A 198 -5.82 20.95 -18.71
C ASN A 198 -4.77 21.81 -17.99
N GLU A 199 -5.16 22.51 -16.92
CA GLU A 199 -4.21 23.27 -16.08
C GLU A 199 -3.17 22.34 -15.44
N LEU A 200 -3.59 21.21 -14.90
CA LEU A 200 -2.66 20.23 -14.34
C LEU A 200 -1.80 19.59 -15.42
N VAL A 201 -2.36 19.26 -16.58
CA VAL A 201 -1.61 18.72 -17.74
C VAL A 201 -0.50 19.68 -18.16
N ASP A 202 -0.80 20.98 -18.31
CA ASP A 202 0.18 22.01 -18.68
C ASP A 202 1.29 22.16 -17.62
N LEU A 203 0.94 22.08 -16.34
CA LEU A 203 1.90 22.10 -15.24
C LEU A 203 2.83 20.89 -15.29
N VAL A 204 2.28 19.68 -15.44
CA VAL A 204 3.07 18.45 -15.52
C VAL A 204 4.01 18.50 -16.72
N ASP A 205 3.51 18.86 -17.89
CA ASP A 205 4.32 18.94 -19.10
C ASP A 205 5.45 19.97 -18.94
N ARG A 206 5.17 21.17 -18.45
CA ARG A 206 6.15 22.24 -18.24
C ARG A 206 7.35 21.79 -17.40
N TYR A 207 7.12 21.02 -16.34
CA TYR A 207 8.18 20.62 -15.41
C TYR A 207 8.84 19.29 -15.78
N PHE A 208 8.09 18.37 -16.40
CA PHE A 208 8.54 16.99 -16.60
C PHE A 208 8.74 16.59 -18.08
N ASN A 209 8.59 17.52 -19.04
CA ASN A 209 8.75 17.23 -20.47
C ASN A 209 10.14 16.71 -20.87
N LYS A 210 11.17 16.98 -20.05
CA LYS A 210 12.55 16.50 -20.28
C LYS A 210 12.79 15.09 -19.74
N LEU A 211 11.86 14.56 -18.97
CA LEU A 211 11.96 13.15 -18.53
C LEU A 211 11.69 12.24 -19.75
N THR A 212 12.51 11.22 -19.86
CA THR A 212 12.39 10.21 -20.93
C THR A 212 11.81 8.92 -20.37
N PRO A 213 11.18 8.10 -21.22
CA PRO A 213 10.83 6.74 -20.85
C PRO A 213 12.05 5.93 -20.40
N GLY A 214 11.84 5.02 -19.47
CA GLY A 214 12.87 4.13 -18.96
C GLY A 214 13.02 2.86 -19.78
N ILE A 215 13.92 1.99 -19.31
CA ILE A 215 14.05 0.63 -19.81
C ILE A 215 13.04 -0.28 -19.12
N ASP A 216 12.61 -1.33 -19.81
CA ASP A 216 11.79 -2.36 -19.19
C ASP A 216 12.56 -3.07 -18.05
N ILE A 217 11.88 -3.31 -16.93
CA ILE A 217 12.44 -3.96 -15.74
C ILE A 217 11.84 -5.36 -15.65
N GLN A 218 12.66 -6.35 -15.89
CA GLN A 218 12.27 -7.72 -15.68
C GLN A 218 12.38 -8.05 -14.18
N LEU A 219 11.25 -8.37 -13.59
CA LEU A 219 11.19 -8.89 -12.22
C LEU A 219 11.32 -10.41 -12.25
N PRO A 220 11.91 -11.02 -11.22
CA PRO A 220 11.95 -12.47 -11.14
C PRO A 220 10.52 -13.04 -11.03
N GLU A 221 10.33 -14.25 -11.55
CA GLU A 221 9.09 -14.98 -11.37
C GLU A 221 8.88 -15.36 -9.90
N LEU A 222 7.60 -15.44 -9.51
CA LEU A 222 7.24 -15.89 -8.17
C LEU A 222 7.69 -17.34 -7.96
N PRO A 223 8.44 -17.63 -6.89
CA PRO A 223 8.85 -18.99 -6.59
C PRO A 223 7.64 -19.86 -6.26
N PRO A 224 7.72 -21.20 -6.45
CA PRO A 224 6.68 -22.11 -5.99
C PRO A 224 6.40 -21.92 -4.50
N TYR A 225 5.12 -21.85 -4.15
CA TYR A 225 4.70 -21.71 -2.76
C TYR A 225 4.43 -23.08 -2.13
N LYS A 226 4.93 -23.26 -0.93
CA LYS A 226 4.60 -24.39 -0.04
C LYS A 226 4.47 -23.87 1.38
N PRO A 227 3.44 -24.26 2.11
CA PRO A 227 3.23 -23.87 3.50
C PRO A 227 4.44 -24.25 4.38
N ARG A 228 4.83 -23.34 5.26
CA ARG A 228 5.95 -23.51 6.18
C ARG A 228 5.64 -22.84 7.52
N ILE A 229 6.35 -23.25 8.54
CA ILE A 229 6.30 -22.64 9.87
C ILE A 229 7.65 -22.01 10.16
N PHE A 230 7.64 -20.77 10.59
CA PHE A 230 8.80 -20.05 11.11
C PHE A 230 8.48 -19.52 12.50
N THR A 231 9.42 -19.70 13.44
CA THR A 231 9.28 -19.16 14.79
C THR A 231 10.55 -18.40 15.16
N LYS A 232 10.38 -17.21 15.76
CA LYS A 232 11.47 -16.39 16.27
C LYS A 232 11.25 -16.10 17.74
N LYS A 233 12.15 -16.55 18.61
CA LYS A 233 12.06 -16.23 20.03
C LYS A 233 12.56 -14.82 20.29
N GLN A 234 11.70 -13.96 20.82
CA GLN A 234 12.07 -12.64 21.34
C GLN A 234 11.98 -12.64 22.86
N ARG A 235 12.95 -12.00 23.53
CA ARG A 235 12.96 -11.85 24.98
C ARG A 235 12.14 -10.62 25.37
N ASP A 236 11.70 -10.58 26.62
CA ASP A 236 11.07 -9.42 27.26
C ASP A 236 9.72 -8.98 26.64
N ILE A 237 9.02 -9.91 25.99
CA ILE A 237 7.64 -9.72 25.52
C ILE A 237 6.70 -10.64 26.29
N SER A 238 5.49 -10.14 26.62
CA SER A 238 4.48 -10.88 27.38
C SER A 238 3.52 -11.71 26.51
N GLN A 239 3.47 -11.41 25.22
CA GLN A 239 2.56 -12.05 24.27
C GLN A 239 3.33 -12.73 23.14
N VAL A 240 2.73 -13.78 22.60
CA VAL A 240 3.14 -14.38 21.32
C VAL A 240 2.34 -13.72 20.23
N HIS A 241 3.03 -13.20 19.23
CA HIS A 241 2.46 -12.63 18.02
C HIS A 241 2.50 -13.68 16.92
N VAL A 242 1.38 -13.92 16.27
CA VAL A 242 1.24 -14.95 15.24
C VAL A 242 0.59 -14.34 14.01
N ALA A 243 1.22 -14.51 12.86
CA ALA A 243 0.63 -14.26 11.56
C ALA A 243 0.59 -15.58 10.77
N ILE A 244 -0.57 -15.90 10.23
CA ILE A 244 -0.77 -17.03 9.34
C ILE A 244 -1.23 -16.50 7.99
N GLY A 245 -0.75 -17.05 6.89
CA GLY A 245 -1.08 -16.51 5.58
C GLY A 245 -0.95 -17.51 4.46
N ASN A 246 -1.75 -17.28 3.42
CA ASN A 246 -1.75 -18.01 2.17
C ASN A 246 -1.61 -17.05 1.01
N ARG A 247 -0.97 -17.48 -0.10
CA ARG A 247 -0.96 -16.73 -1.34
C ARG A 247 -2.34 -16.75 -2.00
N THR A 248 -2.65 -15.64 -2.65
CA THR A 248 -3.82 -15.50 -3.50
C THR A 248 -3.41 -15.05 -4.92
N PHE A 249 -4.23 -14.31 -5.57
CA PHE A 249 -4.15 -13.89 -6.97
C PHE A 249 -3.77 -12.40 -7.10
N PRO A 250 -3.41 -11.95 -8.33
CA PRO A 250 -3.17 -10.54 -8.62
C PRO A 250 -4.38 -9.63 -8.36
N TYR A 251 -4.12 -8.34 -8.11
CA TYR A 251 -5.17 -7.34 -7.89
C TYR A 251 -6.25 -7.31 -8.98
N ALA A 252 -5.89 -7.49 -10.25
CA ALA A 252 -6.80 -7.43 -11.39
C ALA A 252 -7.73 -8.65 -11.52
N SER A 253 -7.62 -9.65 -10.62
CA SER A 253 -8.49 -10.84 -10.66
C SER A 253 -9.95 -10.52 -10.31
N ASP A 254 -10.87 -11.17 -11.00
CA ASP A 254 -12.31 -11.09 -10.69
C ASP A 254 -12.68 -11.72 -9.33
N GLU A 255 -11.85 -12.64 -8.82
CA GLU A 255 -12.01 -13.27 -7.51
C GLU A 255 -11.77 -12.29 -6.36
N ARG A 256 -11.18 -11.10 -6.62
CA ARG A 256 -10.87 -10.08 -5.61
C ARG A 256 -12.11 -9.63 -4.82
N HIS A 257 -13.20 -9.33 -5.48
CA HIS A 257 -14.37 -8.80 -4.80
C HIS A 257 -15.07 -9.85 -3.92
N PRO A 258 -15.27 -11.10 -4.34
CA PRO A 258 -15.72 -12.18 -3.45
C PRO A 258 -14.79 -12.39 -2.26
N LEU A 259 -13.45 -12.39 -2.47
CA LEU A 259 -12.49 -12.57 -1.39
C LEU A 259 -12.51 -11.41 -0.39
N VAL A 260 -12.73 -10.17 -0.85
CA VAL A 260 -12.90 -9.00 0.06
C VAL A 260 -14.10 -9.19 0.98
N LEU A 261 -15.24 -9.70 0.48
CA LEU A 261 -16.39 -10.03 1.32
C LEU A 261 -16.07 -11.17 2.27
N GLY A 262 -15.44 -12.24 1.79
CA GLY A 262 -15.03 -13.38 2.61
C GLY A 262 -14.07 -12.99 3.73
N ASN A 263 -13.09 -12.13 3.45
CA ASN A 263 -12.19 -11.59 4.46
C ASN A 263 -12.91 -10.74 5.51
N ALA A 264 -13.86 -9.89 5.09
CA ALA A 264 -14.64 -9.07 6.01
C ALA A 264 -15.51 -9.91 6.95
N ILE A 265 -16.04 -11.05 6.48
CA ILE A 265 -16.77 -12.02 7.28
C ILE A 265 -15.82 -12.74 8.24
N LEU A 266 -14.65 -13.17 7.77
CA LEU A 266 -13.68 -13.94 8.53
C LEU A 266 -13.12 -13.15 9.70
N GLY A 267 -12.46 -12.02 9.45
CA GLY A 267 -11.71 -11.28 10.48
C GLY A 267 -11.55 -9.78 10.20
N GLY A 268 -12.19 -9.23 9.16
CA GLY A 268 -12.03 -7.83 8.76
C GLY A 268 -12.88 -6.81 9.53
N THR A 269 -13.74 -7.24 10.45
CA THR A 269 -14.65 -6.35 11.19
C THR A 269 -14.79 -6.78 12.65
N MET A 270 -15.33 -5.90 13.51
CA MET A 270 -15.65 -6.26 14.90
C MET A 270 -16.77 -7.32 15.01
N SER A 271 -17.64 -7.43 13.99
CA SER A 271 -18.69 -8.45 13.91
C SER A 271 -18.25 -9.68 13.13
N SER A 272 -16.99 -9.79 12.75
CA SER A 272 -16.42 -10.92 12.04
C SER A 272 -16.30 -12.15 12.94
N ARG A 273 -16.25 -13.31 12.33
CA ARG A 273 -16.28 -14.59 13.06
C ARG A 273 -15.09 -14.78 13.98
N LEU A 274 -13.87 -14.48 13.51
CA LEU A 274 -12.67 -14.58 14.34
C LEU A 274 -12.73 -13.63 15.54
N PHE A 275 -13.18 -12.39 15.32
CA PHE A 275 -13.30 -11.43 16.41
C PHE A 275 -14.32 -11.87 17.45
N GLN A 276 -15.52 -12.28 17.03
CA GLN A 276 -16.59 -12.72 17.92
C GLN A 276 -16.22 -14.00 18.68
N ARG A 277 -15.55 -14.94 18.03
CA ARG A 277 -15.16 -16.19 18.67
C ARG A 277 -13.97 -16.04 19.60
N LEU A 278 -12.82 -15.58 19.05
CA LEU A 278 -11.57 -15.61 19.81
C LEU A 278 -11.49 -14.52 20.88
N ARG A 279 -12.04 -13.34 20.60
CA ARG A 279 -11.96 -12.22 21.51
C ARG A 279 -13.18 -12.13 22.43
N GLU A 280 -14.40 -12.13 21.88
CA GLU A 280 -15.61 -11.89 22.67
C GLU A 280 -16.07 -13.15 23.43
N SER A 281 -16.12 -14.32 22.76
CA SER A 281 -16.68 -15.54 23.37
C SER A 281 -15.64 -16.33 24.16
N GLU A 282 -14.44 -16.57 23.60
CA GLU A 282 -13.43 -17.43 24.22
C GLU A 282 -12.37 -16.64 25.01
N ALA A 283 -12.33 -15.31 24.88
CA ALA A 283 -11.36 -14.41 25.53
C ALA A 283 -9.90 -14.90 25.43
N LEU A 284 -9.51 -15.46 24.29
CA LEU A 284 -8.19 -16.00 24.03
C LEU A 284 -7.19 -14.94 23.62
N VAL A 285 -7.65 -13.92 22.90
CA VAL A 285 -6.81 -12.90 22.28
C VAL A 285 -7.34 -11.50 22.60
N TYR A 286 -6.44 -10.52 22.66
CA TYR A 286 -6.84 -9.11 22.71
C TYR A 286 -7.07 -8.54 21.30
N THR A 287 -6.25 -8.98 20.36
CA THR A 287 -6.31 -8.53 18.96
C THR A 287 -6.35 -9.75 18.05
N VAL A 288 -7.30 -9.75 17.11
CA VAL A 288 -7.34 -10.68 15.98
C VAL A 288 -7.94 -9.93 14.78
N SER A 289 -7.34 -10.08 13.63
CA SER A 289 -7.83 -9.49 12.37
C SER A 289 -7.34 -10.31 11.17
N SER A 290 -8.09 -10.25 10.07
CA SER A 290 -7.63 -10.75 8.78
C SER A 290 -7.42 -9.62 7.80
N TYR A 291 -6.45 -9.79 6.90
CA TYR A 291 -5.98 -8.79 5.94
C TYR A 291 -5.87 -9.40 4.56
N LEU A 292 -5.99 -8.55 3.55
CA LEU A 292 -5.71 -8.88 2.16
C LEU A 292 -4.65 -7.92 1.64
N GLU A 293 -3.59 -8.47 1.08
CA GLU A 293 -2.63 -7.73 0.29
C GLU A 293 -2.77 -8.13 -1.17
N PHE A 294 -2.70 -7.13 -2.07
CA PHE A 294 -2.75 -7.38 -3.50
C PHE A 294 -1.61 -6.65 -4.19
N TYR A 295 -0.96 -7.35 -5.09
CA TYR A 295 0.11 -6.87 -5.96
C TYR A 295 -0.27 -7.06 -7.43
N CYS A 296 0.55 -6.55 -8.34
CA CYS A 296 0.34 -6.75 -9.77
C CYS A 296 0.38 -8.23 -10.19
N GLU A 297 1.20 -9.05 -9.53
CA GLU A 297 1.44 -10.46 -9.90
C GLU A 297 0.86 -11.49 -8.93
N THR A 298 0.41 -11.09 -7.74
CA THR A 298 -0.03 -12.01 -6.68
C THR A 298 -0.80 -11.26 -5.59
N GLY A 299 -1.21 -11.95 -4.55
CA GLY A 299 -1.75 -11.41 -3.31
C GLY A 299 -1.54 -12.35 -2.14
N SER A 300 -2.03 -11.96 -0.97
CA SER A 300 -2.11 -12.81 0.21
C SER A 300 -3.41 -12.58 0.99
N LEU A 301 -3.86 -13.64 1.66
CA LEU A 301 -4.85 -13.60 2.73
C LEU A 301 -4.12 -13.94 4.03
N GLU A 302 -4.16 -13.04 4.98
CA GLU A 302 -3.41 -13.12 6.22
C GLU A 302 -4.31 -12.99 7.43
N ILE A 303 -4.01 -13.71 8.50
CA ILE A 303 -4.69 -13.59 9.79
C ILE A 303 -3.61 -13.35 10.84
N TYR A 304 -3.78 -12.30 11.61
CA TYR A 304 -2.88 -11.96 12.71
C TYR A 304 -3.62 -11.97 14.04
N PHE A 305 -2.94 -12.47 15.08
CA PHE A 305 -3.41 -12.36 16.45
C PHE A 305 -2.25 -12.28 17.44
N ALA A 306 -2.54 -11.69 18.61
CA ALA A 306 -1.60 -11.68 19.74
C ALA A 306 -2.26 -12.28 20.97
N THR A 307 -1.53 -13.18 21.66
CA THR A 307 -2.06 -13.94 22.80
C THR A 307 -0.97 -14.34 23.78
N THR A 308 -1.36 -14.86 24.94
CA THR A 308 -0.42 -15.45 25.91
C THR A 308 0.11 -16.80 25.41
N PRO A 309 1.34 -17.23 25.79
CA PRO A 309 1.91 -18.51 25.34
C PRO A 309 0.99 -19.74 25.55
N ARG A 310 0.27 -19.77 26.64
CA ARG A 310 -0.65 -20.87 26.97
C ARG A 310 -1.86 -20.97 26.03
N ASN A 311 -2.25 -19.90 25.42
CA ASN A 311 -3.44 -19.82 24.55
C ASN A 311 -3.14 -20.02 23.05
N VAL A 312 -1.86 -20.02 22.64
CA VAL A 312 -1.48 -20.07 21.20
C VAL A 312 -2.12 -21.26 20.49
N VAL A 313 -1.97 -22.48 21.05
CA VAL A 313 -2.49 -23.70 20.42
C VAL A 313 -4.01 -23.65 20.33
N LYS A 314 -4.68 -23.20 21.40
CA LYS A 314 -6.14 -23.09 21.42
C LYS A 314 -6.60 -22.05 20.38
N SER A 315 -5.95 -20.89 20.29
CA SER A 315 -6.27 -19.85 19.30
C SER A 315 -6.12 -20.37 17.87
N LEU A 316 -5.02 -21.06 17.56
CA LEU A 316 -4.81 -21.66 16.23
C LEU A 316 -5.87 -22.70 15.89
N ASN A 317 -6.28 -23.54 16.87
CA ASN A 317 -7.36 -24.51 16.66
C ASN A 317 -8.70 -23.83 16.40
N SER A 318 -9.06 -22.80 17.17
CA SER A 318 -10.29 -22.02 16.97
C SER A 318 -10.31 -21.32 15.59
N ILE A 319 -9.16 -20.76 15.16
CA ILE A 319 -9.02 -20.18 13.81
C ILE A 319 -9.22 -21.26 12.74
N ARG A 320 -8.55 -22.40 12.89
CA ARG A 320 -8.65 -23.51 11.94
C ARG A 320 -10.10 -24.02 11.82
N GLU A 321 -10.79 -24.16 12.93
CA GLU A 321 -12.19 -24.57 12.97
C GLU A 321 -13.09 -23.54 12.25
N GLU A 322 -12.90 -22.23 12.50
CA GLU A 322 -13.65 -21.19 11.79
C GLU A 322 -13.40 -21.24 10.28
N MET A 323 -12.15 -21.42 9.85
CA MET A 323 -11.81 -21.54 8.43
C MET A 323 -12.53 -22.73 7.77
N LEU A 324 -12.59 -23.88 8.46
CA LEU A 324 -13.25 -25.08 7.94
C LEU A 324 -14.77 -24.98 7.94
N HIS A 325 -15.35 -24.34 8.95
CA HIS A 325 -16.82 -24.30 9.09
C HIS A 325 -17.46 -23.07 8.44
N LEU A 326 -16.65 -22.10 7.98
CA LEU A 326 -17.19 -20.88 7.39
C LEU A 326 -18.05 -21.19 6.16
N HIS A 327 -17.63 -22.13 5.33
CA HIS A 327 -18.38 -22.58 4.17
C HIS A 327 -19.76 -23.12 4.55
N ASP A 328 -19.85 -24.02 5.54
CA ASP A 328 -21.08 -24.72 5.88
C ASP A 328 -22.09 -23.84 6.63
N ASN A 329 -21.61 -22.79 7.28
CA ASN A 329 -22.40 -22.00 8.25
C ASN A 329 -22.61 -20.54 7.81
N LEU A 330 -22.15 -20.13 6.62
CA LEU A 330 -22.37 -18.77 6.11
C LEU A 330 -23.85 -18.57 5.78
N GLN A 331 -24.46 -17.52 6.35
CA GLN A 331 -25.85 -17.20 6.15
C GLN A 331 -26.03 -16.00 5.20
N GLU A 332 -27.14 -15.96 4.47
CA GLU A 332 -27.42 -14.90 3.49
C GLU A 332 -27.53 -13.51 4.13
N ASP A 333 -28.10 -13.43 5.34
CA ASP A 333 -28.20 -12.17 6.09
C ASP A 333 -26.82 -11.64 6.54
N GLU A 334 -25.89 -12.55 6.88
CA GLU A 334 -24.50 -12.21 7.19
C GLU A 334 -23.79 -11.64 5.94
N LEU A 335 -23.92 -12.30 4.80
CA LEU A 335 -23.39 -11.82 3.54
C LEU A 335 -23.98 -10.45 3.16
N GLN A 336 -25.30 -10.29 3.29
CA GLN A 336 -25.95 -9.02 2.97
C GLN A 336 -25.49 -7.89 3.90
N ARG A 337 -25.32 -8.15 5.19
CA ARG A 337 -24.77 -7.19 6.15
C ARG A 337 -23.36 -6.76 5.76
N ILE A 338 -22.50 -7.69 5.35
CA ILE A 338 -21.12 -7.38 4.93
C ILE A 338 -21.10 -6.62 3.60
N LYS A 339 -21.95 -6.95 2.64
CA LYS A 339 -22.10 -6.13 1.42
C LYS A 339 -22.47 -4.69 1.75
N ASN A 340 -23.41 -4.48 2.67
CA ASN A 340 -23.80 -3.15 3.11
C ASN A 340 -22.64 -2.42 3.81
N TYR A 341 -21.86 -3.12 4.65
CA TYR A 341 -20.69 -2.58 5.32
C TYR A 341 -19.62 -2.12 4.30
N VAL A 342 -19.26 -2.98 3.35
CA VAL A 342 -18.23 -2.67 2.34
C VAL A 342 -18.68 -1.53 1.43
N THR A 343 -19.91 -1.60 0.90
CA THR A 343 -20.42 -0.56 -0.01
C THR A 343 -20.68 0.76 0.70
N GLY A 344 -21.13 0.74 1.96
CA GLY A 344 -21.26 1.93 2.80
C GLY A 344 -19.90 2.58 3.07
N GLY A 345 -18.88 1.78 3.38
CA GLY A 345 -17.51 2.27 3.54
C GLY A 345 -16.96 2.93 2.27
N LEU A 346 -17.22 2.37 1.09
CA LEU A 346 -16.84 2.96 -0.19
C LEU A 346 -17.51 4.32 -0.41
N ILE A 347 -18.81 4.44 -0.10
CA ILE A 347 -19.54 5.70 -0.23
C ILE A 347 -18.94 6.76 0.71
N ILE A 348 -18.77 6.45 1.99
CA ILE A 348 -18.22 7.38 2.98
C ILE A 348 -16.80 7.80 2.58
N SER A 349 -15.94 6.85 2.19
CA SER A 349 -14.57 7.16 1.77
C SER A 349 -14.51 8.04 0.52
N SER A 350 -15.51 7.96 -0.36
CA SER A 350 -15.60 8.78 -1.57
C SER A 350 -15.88 10.27 -1.32
N GLU A 351 -16.23 10.67 -0.11
CA GLU A 351 -16.36 12.08 0.28
C GLU A 351 -14.99 12.75 0.46
N SER A 352 -13.93 11.98 0.67
CA SER A 352 -12.57 12.48 0.83
C SER A 352 -11.85 12.63 -0.52
N THR A 353 -11.37 13.84 -0.81
CA THR A 353 -10.54 14.12 -2.00
C THR A 353 -9.26 13.28 -2.02
N VAL A 354 -8.66 12.99 -0.84
CA VAL A 354 -7.49 12.12 -0.72
C VAL A 354 -7.82 10.68 -1.13
N HIS A 355 -8.94 10.14 -0.66
CA HIS A 355 -9.35 8.78 -1.03
C HIS A 355 -9.69 8.66 -2.51
N ARG A 356 -10.36 9.67 -3.10
CA ARG A 356 -10.64 9.72 -4.54
C ARG A 356 -9.34 9.74 -5.36
N MET A 357 -8.42 10.61 -5.02
CA MET A 357 -7.12 10.70 -5.68
C MET A 357 -6.34 9.38 -5.57
N ARG A 358 -6.32 8.73 -4.39
CA ARG A 358 -5.71 7.40 -4.22
C ARG A 358 -6.43 6.32 -5.04
N LYS A 359 -7.76 6.39 -5.15
CA LYS A 359 -8.54 5.49 -6.01
C LYS A 359 -8.14 5.65 -7.47
N LEU A 360 -8.03 6.88 -7.98
CA LEU A 360 -7.58 7.16 -9.36
C LEU A 360 -6.23 6.51 -9.64
N MET A 361 -5.27 6.66 -8.72
CA MET A 361 -3.96 6.04 -8.87
C MET A 361 -4.00 4.52 -8.84
N ARG A 362 -4.73 3.96 -7.90
CA ARG A 362 -4.88 2.51 -7.78
C ARG A 362 -5.53 1.91 -9.01
N ASP A 363 -6.60 2.52 -9.51
CA ASP A 363 -7.29 2.09 -10.72
C ASP A 363 -6.33 2.13 -11.92
N GLU A 364 -5.53 3.19 -12.07
CA GLU A 364 -4.55 3.29 -13.15
C GLU A 364 -3.39 2.29 -13.01
N ILE A 365 -2.90 2.05 -11.80
CA ILE A 365 -1.79 1.11 -11.55
C ILE A 365 -2.20 -0.32 -11.86
N TYR A 366 -3.37 -0.74 -11.38
CA TYR A 366 -3.75 -2.15 -11.38
C TYR A 366 -4.77 -2.53 -12.46
N GLU A 367 -5.64 -1.58 -12.88
CA GLU A 367 -6.69 -1.84 -13.88
C GLU A 367 -6.36 -1.19 -15.24
N GLY A 368 -5.42 -0.22 -15.27
CA GLY A 368 -5.09 0.58 -16.46
C GLY A 368 -6.21 1.50 -16.95
N LYS A 369 -7.33 1.55 -16.23
CA LYS A 369 -8.53 2.32 -16.54
C LYS A 369 -9.23 2.81 -15.28
N TYR A 370 -9.99 3.88 -15.40
CA TYR A 370 -10.87 4.34 -14.35
C TYR A 370 -12.08 3.40 -14.17
N VAL A 371 -12.38 3.05 -12.95
CA VAL A 371 -13.58 2.27 -12.58
C VAL A 371 -14.52 3.15 -11.76
N PRO A 372 -15.70 3.55 -12.29
CA PRO A 372 -16.66 4.37 -11.56
C PRO A 372 -17.06 3.75 -10.22
N LEU A 373 -17.27 4.59 -9.20
CA LEU A 373 -17.66 4.12 -7.87
C LEU A 373 -18.95 3.28 -7.91
N ASP A 374 -19.94 3.73 -8.69
CA ASP A 374 -21.21 3.04 -8.83
C ASP A 374 -21.05 1.66 -9.46
N GLU A 375 -20.08 1.48 -10.38
CA GLU A 375 -19.75 0.17 -10.96
C GLU A 375 -19.15 -0.77 -9.91
N VAL A 376 -18.22 -0.28 -9.08
CA VAL A 376 -17.64 -1.05 -7.97
C VAL A 376 -18.71 -1.47 -6.97
N ILE A 377 -19.61 -0.54 -6.61
CA ILE A 377 -20.74 -0.81 -5.69
C ILE A 377 -21.68 -1.85 -6.31
N ALA A 378 -22.04 -1.71 -7.59
CA ALA A 378 -22.88 -2.65 -8.28
C ALA A 378 -22.24 -4.06 -8.32
N LYS A 379 -20.92 -4.13 -8.57
CA LYS A 379 -20.18 -5.40 -8.55
C LYS A 379 -20.27 -6.08 -7.18
N PHE A 380 -20.02 -5.36 -6.07
CA PHE A 380 -20.19 -5.94 -4.73
C PHE A 380 -21.62 -6.41 -4.43
N LYS A 381 -22.62 -5.63 -4.83
CA LYS A 381 -24.04 -5.99 -4.63
C LYS A 381 -24.44 -7.25 -5.43
N SER A 382 -23.87 -7.46 -6.61
CA SER A 382 -24.21 -8.59 -7.50
C SER A 382 -23.57 -9.93 -7.09
N ILE A 383 -22.55 -9.92 -6.23
CA ILE A 383 -21.86 -11.14 -5.78
C ILE A 383 -22.87 -12.04 -5.05
N LYS A 384 -22.90 -13.31 -5.40
CA LYS A 384 -23.75 -14.31 -4.77
C LYS A 384 -23.00 -15.07 -3.68
N MET A 385 -23.73 -15.80 -2.87
CA MET A 385 -23.19 -16.71 -1.86
C MET A 385 -22.19 -17.68 -2.48
N ASP A 386 -22.56 -18.33 -3.58
CA ASP A 386 -21.72 -19.30 -4.28
C ASP A 386 -20.37 -18.71 -4.73
N ASP A 387 -20.34 -17.43 -5.15
CA ASP A 387 -19.09 -16.77 -5.56
C ASP A 387 -18.14 -16.61 -4.36
N VAL A 388 -18.67 -16.25 -3.20
CA VAL A 388 -17.90 -16.10 -1.95
C VAL A 388 -17.41 -17.47 -1.49
N LEU A 389 -18.29 -18.46 -1.44
CA LEU A 389 -17.96 -19.82 -1.00
C LEU A 389 -16.90 -20.46 -1.89
N ALA A 390 -17.04 -20.37 -3.22
CA ALA A 390 -16.06 -20.90 -4.17
C ALA A 390 -14.67 -20.25 -3.99
N THR A 391 -14.63 -18.95 -3.69
CA THR A 391 -13.37 -18.24 -3.44
C THR A 391 -12.76 -18.67 -2.09
N LEU A 392 -13.57 -18.81 -1.05
CA LEU A 392 -13.10 -19.27 0.26
C LEU A 392 -12.61 -20.73 0.20
N ASP A 393 -13.30 -21.60 -0.52
CA ASP A 393 -12.86 -22.99 -0.73
C ASP A 393 -11.49 -23.08 -1.38
N LYS A 394 -11.17 -22.14 -2.24
CA LYS A 394 -9.89 -22.11 -2.94
C LYS A 394 -8.75 -21.54 -2.10
N TYR A 395 -9.00 -20.51 -1.30
CA TYR A 395 -7.95 -19.74 -0.65
C TYR A 395 -7.93 -19.82 0.88
N LEU A 396 -8.99 -20.35 1.52
CA LEU A 396 -9.10 -20.42 2.98
C LEU A 396 -8.82 -21.84 3.54
N GLN A 397 -8.16 -22.70 2.78
CA GLN A 397 -7.83 -24.04 3.24
C GLN A 397 -6.69 -24.01 4.28
N PRO A 398 -6.90 -24.45 5.53
CA PRO A 398 -5.90 -24.31 6.60
C PRO A 398 -4.54 -24.92 6.28
N ASP A 399 -4.51 -26.01 5.53
CA ASP A 399 -3.28 -26.72 5.17
C ASP A 399 -2.42 -25.97 4.12
N GLN A 400 -2.96 -24.88 3.54
CA GLN A 400 -2.24 -24.01 2.61
C GLN A 400 -1.61 -22.80 3.29
N PHE A 401 -1.78 -22.63 4.61
CA PHE A 401 -1.30 -21.47 5.32
C PHE A 401 0.09 -21.67 5.91
N SER A 402 0.98 -20.71 5.67
CA SER A 402 2.23 -20.56 6.40
C SER A 402 1.99 -19.88 7.74
N ILE A 403 2.85 -20.17 8.73
CA ILE A 403 2.75 -19.62 10.08
C ILE A 403 4.08 -18.94 10.43
N SER A 404 4.02 -17.66 10.82
CA SER A 404 5.12 -16.91 11.43
C SER A 404 4.74 -16.53 12.86
N ALA A 405 5.61 -16.82 13.86
CA ALA A 405 5.35 -16.57 15.27
C ALA A 405 6.63 -16.17 16.04
#